data_4293509c9c4a943465dc95e2641a5a1d
#
_entry.id   4293509c9c4a943465dc95e2641a5a1d
#
_cell.length_a   1.000
_cell.length_b   1.000
_cell.length_c   1.000
_cell.angle_alpha   90.00
_cell.angle_beta   90.00
_cell.angle_gamma   90.00
#
_symmetry.space_group_name_H-M   'P 1'
#
loop_
_entity.id
_entity.type
_entity.pdbx_description
1 polymer ?
#
loop_
_entity_poly.entity_id
_entity_poly.type
_entity_poly.pdbx_seq_one_letter_code
_entity_poly.pdbx_strand_id
1 'polypeptide(L)'
;MPGPIFDTHAHYTSRQFSADREAVLAGLPAQGVVGVCEQSTHSGTAAQALALARRYDWMVCAVGIHPESLIEEDAATRTVYGGDWHAELKAMEPLFADPKTVAVGECGLDHHWPIPAEEQYALFEAQICLALELDKPIVVHDREAHAEVYELLKKYKPKGVLHCYSGSADDALWIARQGMLIGFGGSCTFKGAKRAVKAIQALGLESIVLETDCPYMAPEPVRGSRCDSGMILHVGEFIAQHKGVSADEVFRITCQNAHILYGLK
;
A
#
# COMPACT_ATOMS: atom_id res chain seq x y z
N MET A 1 -5.49 -7.44 -24.47
CA MET A 1 -4.72 -7.36 -23.21
C MET A 1 -5.56 -6.56 -22.26
N PRO A 2 -5.55 -6.86 -20.95
CA PRO A 2 -6.23 -5.99 -19.97
C PRO A 2 -5.65 -4.57 -20.09
N GLY A 3 -6.42 -3.57 -19.65
CA GLY A 3 -5.96 -2.18 -19.58
C GLY A 3 -4.71 -2.03 -18.69
N PRO A 4 -4.12 -0.82 -18.58
CA PRO A 4 -2.90 -0.61 -17.81
C PRO A 4 -3.14 -0.88 -16.33
N ILE A 5 -2.33 -1.74 -15.73
CA ILE A 5 -2.39 -2.11 -14.31
C ILE A 5 -1.27 -1.39 -13.56
N PHE A 6 -1.62 -0.64 -12.51
CA PHE A 6 -0.66 -0.13 -11.54
C PHE A 6 -0.94 -0.78 -10.18
N ASP A 7 0.06 -1.48 -9.64
CA ASP A 7 0.02 -2.05 -8.28
C ASP A 7 0.52 -1.01 -7.27
N THR A 8 -0.39 -0.43 -6.49
CA THR A 8 -0.01 0.61 -5.54
C THR A 8 0.61 0.10 -4.24
N HIS A 9 0.61 -1.24 -4.03
CA HIS A 9 1.12 -1.81 -2.79
C HIS A 9 1.62 -3.24 -2.98
N ALA A 10 2.94 -3.42 -3.01
CA ALA A 10 3.60 -4.71 -3.20
C ALA A 10 4.85 -4.84 -2.31
N HIS A 11 5.22 -6.08 -1.94
CA HIS A 11 6.41 -6.40 -1.14
C HIS A 11 7.29 -7.42 -1.87
N TYR A 12 7.83 -7.06 -3.03
CA TYR A 12 8.75 -7.92 -3.78
C TYR A 12 10.10 -8.11 -3.09
N THR A 13 10.48 -7.27 -2.12
CA THR A 13 11.64 -7.48 -1.25
C THR A 13 11.44 -8.64 -0.28
N SER A 14 10.22 -9.12 -0.07
CA SER A 14 9.92 -10.28 0.78
C SER A 14 10.77 -11.50 0.43
N ARG A 15 11.17 -12.25 1.47
CA ARG A 15 11.91 -13.53 1.34
C ARG A 15 11.15 -14.57 0.49
N GLN A 16 9.82 -14.48 0.41
CA GLN A 16 9.01 -15.38 -0.41
C GLN A 16 9.31 -15.24 -1.91
N PHE A 17 9.88 -14.12 -2.37
CA PHE A 17 10.32 -13.92 -3.74
C PHE A 17 11.83 -14.17 -3.96
N SER A 18 12.59 -14.54 -2.95
CA SER A 18 14.06 -14.63 -3.04
C SER A 18 14.55 -15.56 -4.14
N ALA A 19 13.81 -16.63 -4.43
CA ALA A 19 14.22 -17.64 -5.42
C ALA A 19 13.96 -17.22 -6.88
N ASP A 20 12.95 -16.37 -7.14
CA ASP A 20 12.45 -16.12 -8.50
C ASP A 20 11.99 -14.66 -8.74
N ARG A 21 12.31 -13.74 -7.84
CA ARG A 21 11.93 -12.30 -7.93
C ARG A 21 12.17 -11.71 -9.31
N GLU A 22 13.35 -11.93 -9.86
CA GLU A 22 13.73 -11.37 -11.16
C GLU A 22 12.84 -11.92 -12.29
N ALA A 23 12.55 -13.21 -12.26
CA ALA A 23 11.71 -13.85 -13.27
C ALA A 23 10.26 -13.35 -13.17
N VAL A 24 9.73 -13.22 -11.93
CA VAL A 24 8.39 -12.67 -11.71
C VAL A 24 8.32 -11.23 -12.22
N LEU A 25 9.21 -10.35 -11.78
CA LEU A 25 9.21 -8.94 -12.19
C LEU A 25 9.38 -8.77 -13.72
N ALA A 26 10.23 -9.57 -14.35
CA ALA A 26 10.41 -9.53 -15.81
C ALA A 26 9.14 -9.96 -16.57
N GLY A 27 8.28 -10.77 -15.97
CA GLY A 27 7.02 -11.24 -16.56
C GLY A 27 5.85 -10.26 -16.44
N LEU A 28 5.90 -9.30 -15.50
CA LEU A 28 4.77 -8.41 -15.21
C LEU A 28 4.33 -7.51 -16.39
N PRO A 29 5.24 -6.89 -17.17
CA PRO A 29 4.83 -6.06 -18.30
C PRO A 29 4.02 -6.82 -19.36
N ALA A 30 4.32 -8.10 -19.57
CA ALA A 30 3.57 -8.95 -20.50
C ALA A 30 2.13 -9.25 -20.01
N GLN A 31 1.87 -9.06 -18.72
CA GLN A 31 0.56 -9.20 -18.09
C GLN A 31 -0.22 -7.88 -18.02
N GLY A 32 0.34 -6.78 -18.54
CA GLY A 32 -0.29 -5.46 -18.55
C GLY A 32 0.06 -4.60 -17.35
N VAL A 33 0.97 -5.03 -16.48
CA VAL A 33 1.45 -4.23 -15.35
C VAL A 33 2.41 -3.16 -15.87
N VAL A 34 2.03 -1.90 -15.67
CA VAL A 34 2.78 -0.72 -16.11
C VAL A 34 3.44 0.03 -14.97
N GLY A 35 3.09 -0.29 -13.73
CA GLY A 35 3.67 0.33 -12.54
C GLY A 35 3.49 -0.51 -11.29
N VAL A 36 4.45 -0.41 -10.37
CA VAL A 36 4.42 -1.03 -9.03
C VAL A 36 5.03 -0.06 -8.03
N CYS A 37 4.37 0.11 -6.89
CA CYS A 37 4.94 0.76 -5.72
C CYS A 37 5.35 -0.29 -4.68
N GLU A 38 6.66 -0.49 -4.55
CA GLU A 38 7.25 -1.37 -3.55
C GLU A 38 7.18 -0.74 -2.17
N GLN A 39 6.65 -1.44 -1.19
CA GLN A 39 6.53 -0.93 0.18
C GLN A 39 7.67 -1.40 1.06
N SER A 40 8.14 -0.52 1.95
CA SER A 40 9.04 -0.91 3.02
C SER A 40 8.31 -1.04 4.35
N THR A 41 8.87 -1.83 5.25
CA THR A 41 8.35 -2.03 6.61
C THR A 41 9.30 -1.54 7.70
N HIS A 42 10.59 -1.35 7.35
CA HIS A 42 11.64 -0.84 8.24
C HIS A 42 12.85 -0.37 7.41
N SER A 43 13.84 0.27 8.02
CA SER A 43 15.00 0.86 7.31
C SER A 43 15.77 -0.15 6.45
N GLY A 44 15.87 -1.40 6.88
CA GLY A 44 16.53 -2.46 6.11
C GLY A 44 15.79 -2.78 4.81
N THR A 45 14.47 -2.91 4.87
CA THR A 45 13.63 -3.12 3.67
C THR A 45 13.51 -1.86 2.83
N ALA A 46 13.56 -0.66 3.43
CA ALA A 46 13.54 0.61 2.70
C ALA A 46 14.72 0.75 1.74
N ALA A 47 15.93 0.43 2.21
CA ALA A 47 17.12 0.42 1.36
C ALA A 47 17.00 -0.59 0.21
N GLN A 48 16.41 -1.78 0.48
CA GLN A 48 16.18 -2.82 -0.53
C GLN A 48 15.10 -2.40 -1.54
N ALA A 49 13.98 -1.82 -1.07
CA ALA A 49 12.89 -1.34 -1.91
C ALA A 49 13.38 -0.26 -2.88
N LEU A 50 14.14 0.72 -2.39
CA LEU A 50 14.73 1.75 -3.24
C LEU A 50 15.74 1.18 -4.23
N ALA A 51 16.60 0.25 -3.80
CA ALA A 51 17.54 -0.41 -4.70
C ALA A 51 16.82 -1.21 -5.79
N LEU A 52 15.71 -1.87 -5.48
CA LEU A 52 14.89 -2.59 -6.43
C LEU A 52 14.19 -1.62 -7.40
N ALA A 53 13.56 -0.55 -6.89
CA ALA A 53 12.88 0.45 -7.70
C ALA A 53 13.80 1.15 -8.71
N ARG A 54 15.06 1.38 -8.38
CA ARG A 54 16.07 1.95 -9.29
C ARG A 54 16.40 1.07 -10.49
N ARG A 55 16.10 -0.23 -10.43
CA ARG A 55 16.41 -1.18 -11.50
C ARG A 55 15.35 -1.24 -12.60
N TYR A 56 14.14 -0.74 -12.32
CA TYR A 56 13.02 -0.77 -13.24
C TYR A 56 12.40 0.62 -13.39
N ASP A 57 12.30 1.10 -14.63
CA ASP A 57 11.74 2.45 -14.89
C ASP A 57 10.30 2.58 -14.41
N TRP A 58 9.53 1.52 -14.50
CA TRP A 58 8.12 1.43 -14.09
C TRP A 58 7.91 1.16 -12.59
N MET A 59 8.97 0.96 -11.80
CA MET A 59 8.84 0.72 -10.36
C MET A 59 9.23 1.96 -9.57
N VAL A 60 8.47 2.23 -8.51
CA VAL A 60 8.73 3.24 -7.47
C VAL A 60 8.64 2.59 -6.10
N CYS A 61 8.95 3.31 -5.04
CA CYS A 61 8.83 2.77 -3.68
C CYS A 61 8.26 3.79 -2.69
N ALA A 62 7.69 3.26 -1.61
CA ALA A 62 7.37 3.99 -0.40
C ALA A 62 8.36 3.59 0.71
N VAL A 63 8.73 4.55 1.53
CA VAL A 63 9.68 4.39 2.62
C VAL A 63 9.02 4.75 3.94
N GLY A 64 9.00 3.79 4.86
CA GLY A 64 8.33 3.95 6.17
C GLY A 64 8.64 2.80 7.12
N ILE A 65 8.09 2.89 8.32
CA ILE A 65 8.18 1.88 9.38
C ILE A 65 6.77 1.38 9.68
N HIS A 66 6.54 0.09 9.40
CA HIS A 66 5.29 -0.60 9.69
C HIS A 66 5.17 -0.87 11.20
N PRO A 67 3.97 -0.82 11.80
CA PRO A 67 3.80 -1.07 13.22
C PRO A 67 4.34 -2.43 13.70
N GLU A 68 4.24 -3.49 12.91
CA GLU A 68 4.80 -4.80 13.28
C GLU A 68 6.31 -4.77 13.50
N SER A 69 7.04 -3.85 12.85
CA SER A 69 8.48 -3.71 13.01
C SER A 69 8.90 -3.29 14.42
N LEU A 70 7.98 -2.80 15.25
CA LEU A 70 8.23 -2.51 16.67
C LEU A 70 8.45 -3.78 17.50
N ILE A 71 7.96 -4.94 17.03
CA ILE A 71 8.08 -6.23 17.74
C ILE A 71 8.76 -7.33 16.92
N GLU A 72 8.92 -7.17 15.61
CA GLU A 72 9.56 -8.15 14.73
C GLU A 72 11.05 -8.28 15.07
N GLU A 73 11.52 -9.51 15.36
CA GLU A 73 12.86 -9.75 15.88
C GLU A 73 13.98 -9.33 14.93
N ASP A 74 13.78 -9.46 13.62
CA ASP A 74 14.76 -9.13 12.59
C ASP A 74 14.57 -7.75 11.98
N ALA A 75 13.59 -6.95 12.44
CA ALA A 75 13.42 -5.59 12.00
C ALA A 75 14.60 -4.69 12.42
N ALA A 76 14.93 -3.71 11.58
CA ALA A 76 16.08 -2.83 11.84
C ALA A 76 15.93 -2.02 13.13
N THR A 77 14.69 -1.63 13.50
CA THR A 77 14.40 -0.99 14.78
C THR A 77 14.91 -1.81 15.97
N ARG A 78 14.77 -3.15 15.92
CA ARG A 78 15.22 -4.04 16.99
C ARG A 78 16.70 -4.41 16.87
N THR A 79 17.17 -4.69 15.67
CA THR A 79 18.53 -5.22 15.43
C THR A 79 19.60 -4.15 15.35
N VAL A 80 19.30 -3.00 14.76
CA VAL A 80 20.25 -1.92 14.49
C VAL A 80 20.11 -0.76 15.48
N TYR A 81 18.87 -0.40 15.82
CA TYR A 81 18.55 0.78 16.63
C TYR A 81 18.10 0.45 18.04
N GLY A 82 18.12 -0.81 18.45
CA GLY A 82 17.74 -1.23 19.81
C GLY A 82 16.28 -0.93 20.19
N GLY A 83 15.41 -0.81 19.21
CA GLY A 83 14.00 -0.43 19.40
C GLY A 83 13.73 1.08 19.32
N ASP A 84 14.75 1.92 19.10
CA ASP A 84 14.58 3.37 18.93
C ASP A 84 14.13 3.69 17.49
N TRP A 85 12.83 3.74 17.29
CA TRP A 85 12.25 4.08 15.99
C TRP A 85 12.49 5.54 15.57
N HIS A 86 12.77 6.47 16.51
CA HIS A 86 13.14 7.84 16.17
C HIS A 86 14.49 7.89 15.45
N ALA A 87 15.48 7.14 15.99
CA ALA A 87 16.79 7.05 15.36
C ALA A 87 16.71 6.35 14.00
N GLU A 88 15.88 5.31 13.88
CA GLU A 88 15.63 4.61 12.63
C GLU A 88 14.98 5.51 11.57
N LEU A 89 13.90 6.20 11.91
CA LEU A 89 13.18 7.10 10.99
C LEU A 89 14.12 8.22 10.50
N LYS A 90 14.92 8.80 11.39
CA LYS A 90 15.93 9.78 11.06
C LYS A 90 16.98 9.24 10.09
N ALA A 91 17.42 8.00 10.27
CA ALA A 91 18.39 7.37 9.38
C ALA A 91 17.82 7.11 7.97
N MET A 92 16.49 7.05 7.84
CA MET A 92 15.81 6.88 6.56
C MET A 92 15.62 8.20 5.79
N GLU A 93 15.74 9.37 6.44
CA GLU A 93 15.53 10.68 5.81
C GLU A 93 16.26 10.85 4.45
N PRO A 94 17.53 10.43 4.27
CA PRO A 94 18.21 10.59 2.99
C PRO A 94 17.56 9.83 1.83
N LEU A 95 16.78 8.77 2.11
CA LEU A 95 16.11 7.97 1.09
C LEU A 95 14.97 8.74 0.41
N PHE A 96 14.37 9.71 1.09
CA PHE A 96 13.27 10.51 0.55
C PHE A 96 13.69 11.53 -0.51
N ALA A 97 14.99 11.81 -0.64
CA ALA A 97 15.53 12.70 -1.69
C ALA A 97 15.58 12.01 -3.07
N ASP A 98 15.49 10.67 -3.12
CA ASP A 98 15.49 9.93 -4.37
C ASP A 98 14.14 10.06 -5.09
N PRO A 99 14.12 10.33 -6.41
CA PRO A 99 12.87 10.46 -7.17
C PRO A 99 12.05 9.16 -7.23
N LYS A 100 12.66 8.00 -6.98
CA LYS A 100 11.96 6.72 -6.88
C LYS A 100 11.22 6.54 -5.55
N THR A 101 11.54 7.30 -4.51
CA THR A 101 10.80 7.33 -3.24
C THR A 101 9.65 8.31 -3.35
N VAL A 102 8.46 7.79 -3.65
CA VAL A 102 7.28 8.59 -3.98
C VAL A 102 6.32 8.83 -2.83
N ALA A 103 6.44 8.07 -1.74
CA ALA A 103 5.53 8.11 -0.59
C ALA A 103 6.24 7.83 0.72
N VAL A 104 5.62 8.23 1.84
CA VAL A 104 5.94 7.76 3.18
C VAL A 104 5.06 6.55 3.48
N GLY A 105 5.65 5.42 3.83
CA GLY A 105 4.91 4.17 4.13
C GLY A 105 5.74 2.92 3.77
N GLU A 106 5.23 1.78 4.12
CA GLU A 106 3.96 1.53 4.78
C GLU A 106 4.03 1.90 6.27
N CYS A 107 3.00 2.54 6.79
CA CYS A 107 2.91 2.96 8.19
C CYS A 107 1.44 3.01 8.64
N GLY A 108 1.19 2.97 9.92
CA GLY A 108 -0.18 2.97 10.42
C GLY A 108 -0.32 2.30 11.78
N LEU A 109 -1.49 1.71 12.01
CA LEU A 109 -1.83 1.01 13.27
C LEU A 109 -2.30 -0.42 13.00
N ASP A 110 -1.83 -1.36 13.84
CA ASP A 110 -2.23 -2.77 13.82
C ASP A 110 -2.55 -3.24 15.25
N HIS A 111 -3.83 -3.42 15.54
CA HIS A 111 -4.28 -3.90 16.84
C HIS A 111 -4.50 -5.42 16.89
N HIS A 112 -4.25 -6.11 15.80
CA HIS A 112 -4.31 -7.57 15.74
C HIS A 112 -3.13 -8.22 16.49
N TRP A 113 -1.96 -7.60 16.44
CA TRP A 113 -0.76 -8.08 17.11
C TRP A 113 -0.55 -7.39 18.45
N PRO A 114 0.16 -8.01 19.42
CA PRO A 114 0.42 -7.44 20.74
C PRO A 114 1.49 -6.34 20.69
N ILE A 115 1.27 -5.32 19.87
CA ILE A 115 2.15 -4.16 19.71
C ILE A 115 1.68 -3.08 20.68
N PRO A 116 2.59 -2.40 21.42
CA PRO A 116 2.21 -1.31 22.30
C PRO A 116 1.47 -0.19 21.55
N ALA A 117 0.21 0.06 21.91
CA ALA A 117 -0.66 1.00 21.18
C ALA A 117 -0.11 2.44 21.19
N GLU A 118 0.41 2.91 22.32
CA GLU A 118 0.98 4.26 22.44
C GLU A 118 2.20 4.45 21.54
N GLU A 119 3.04 3.42 21.43
CA GLU A 119 4.26 3.47 20.61
C GLU A 119 3.94 3.48 19.13
N GLN A 120 3.05 2.59 18.65
CA GLN A 120 2.65 2.62 17.25
C GLN A 120 1.87 3.89 16.88
N TYR A 121 1.05 4.45 17.79
CA TYR A 121 0.37 5.73 17.58
C TYR A 121 1.38 6.88 17.41
N ALA A 122 2.39 6.97 18.28
CA ALA A 122 3.43 7.99 18.19
C ALA A 122 4.27 7.86 16.91
N LEU A 123 4.63 6.63 16.53
CA LEU A 123 5.32 6.35 15.28
C LEU A 123 4.49 6.73 14.05
N PHE A 124 3.20 6.38 14.03
CA PHE A 124 2.32 6.72 12.91
C PHE A 124 2.14 8.24 12.79
N GLU A 125 1.88 8.93 13.92
CA GLU A 125 1.77 10.39 13.94
C GLU A 125 3.04 11.08 13.41
N ALA A 126 4.23 10.61 13.81
CA ALA A 126 5.50 11.12 13.32
C ALA A 126 5.65 10.94 11.79
N GLN A 127 5.23 9.80 11.25
CA GLN A 127 5.30 9.54 9.80
C GLN A 127 4.27 10.36 9.02
N ILE A 128 3.10 10.65 9.58
CA ILE A 128 2.16 11.62 8.99
C ILE A 128 2.80 13.01 8.91
N CYS A 129 3.42 13.48 10.00
CA CYS A 129 4.10 14.76 10.02
C CYS A 129 5.22 14.82 8.99
N LEU A 130 6.02 13.77 8.88
CA LEU A 130 7.08 13.65 7.87
C LEU A 130 6.53 13.70 6.44
N ALA A 131 5.42 13.01 6.16
CA ALA A 131 4.78 13.03 4.85
C ALA A 131 4.32 14.45 4.47
N LEU A 132 3.75 15.18 5.42
CA LEU A 132 3.34 16.58 5.23
C LEU A 132 4.54 17.51 5.01
N GLU A 133 5.63 17.35 5.77
CA GLU A 133 6.86 18.13 5.61
C GLU A 133 7.49 17.92 4.23
N LEU A 134 7.49 16.68 3.74
CA LEU A 134 8.06 16.30 2.44
C LEU A 134 7.11 16.55 1.26
N ASP A 135 5.87 16.99 1.49
CA ASP A 135 4.76 17.05 0.50
C ASP A 135 4.59 15.75 -0.28
N LYS A 136 4.80 14.61 0.39
CA LYS A 136 4.62 13.27 -0.18
C LYS A 136 3.32 12.64 0.33
N PRO A 137 2.67 11.78 -0.48
CA PRO A 137 1.53 10.99 0.00
C PRO A 137 1.98 9.98 1.06
N ILE A 138 1.01 9.57 1.89
CA ILE A 138 1.20 8.51 2.90
C ILE A 138 0.50 7.22 2.46
N VAL A 139 1.11 6.07 2.70
CA VAL A 139 0.50 4.74 2.51
C VAL A 139 0.15 4.16 3.87
N VAL A 140 -1.16 4.09 4.16
CA VAL A 140 -1.68 3.82 5.50
C VAL A 140 -2.13 2.38 5.66
N HIS A 141 -1.54 1.68 6.62
CA HIS A 141 -1.97 0.40 7.17
C HIS A 141 -3.01 0.63 8.27
N ASP A 142 -4.10 -0.13 8.23
CA ASP A 142 -5.17 -0.07 9.22
C ASP A 142 -5.75 -1.46 9.47
N ARG A 143 -5.35 -2.08 10.56
CA ARG A 143 -5.88 -3.37 10.95
C ARG A 143 -6.45 -3.34 12.36
N GLU A 144 -7.80 -3.48 12.44
CA GLU A 144 -8.55 -3.45 13.71
C GLU A 144 -8.37 -2.12 14.52
N ALA A 145 -7.93 -1.03 13.84
CA ALA A 145 -7.56 0.26 14.45
C ALA A 145 -8.29 1.47 13.82
N HIS A 146 -9.39 1.23 13.10
CA HIS A 146 -10.08 2.24 12.27
C HIS A 146 -10.33 3.57 12.99
N ALA A 147 -10.77 3.53 14.26
CA ALA A 147 -11.14 4.74 14.99
C ALA A 147 -9.95 5.69 15.19
N GLU A 148 -8.82 5.14 15.65
CA GLU A 148 -7.61 5.91 15.91
C GLU A 148 -6.93 6.37 14.62
N VAL A 149 -6.92 5.52 13.57
CA VAL A 149 -6.43 5.90 12.24
C VAL A 149 -7.23 7.09 11.72
N TYR A 150 -8.57 7.02 11.75
CA TYR A 150 -9.42 8.10 11.24
C TYR A 150 -9.31 9.38 12.07
N GLU A 151 -9.06 9.29 13.38
CA GLU A 151 -8.78 10.45 14.23
C GLU A 151 -7.53 11.19 13.75
N LEU A 152 -6.43 10.48 13.50
CA LEU A 152 -5.20 11.07 12.98
C LEU A 152 -5.37 11.63 11.57
N LEU A 153 -6.05 10.90 10.67
CA LEU A 153 -6.34 11.40 9.33
C LEU A 153 -7.21 12.65 9.34
N LYS A 154 -8.18 12.73 10.26
CA LYS A 154 -9.01 13.93 10.45
C LYS A 154 -8.21 15.12 10.97
N LYS A 155 -7.28 14.85 11.89
CA LYS A 155 -6.42 15.89 12.51
C LYS A 155 -5.45 16.49 11.50
N TYR A 156 -4.77 15.64 10.74
CA TYR A 156 -3.65 16.05 9.89
C TYR A 156 -4.00 16.26 8.42
N LYS A 157 -5.03 15.59 7.92
CA LYS A 157 -5.50 15.63 6.51
C LYS A 157 -4.38 15.41 5.49
N PRO A 158 -3.59 14.34 5.62
CA PRO A 158 -2.55 14.04 4.65
C PRO A 158 -3.16 13.66 3.30
N LYS A 159 -2.41 13.82 2.21
CA LYS A 159 -2.68 13.12 0.94
C LYS A 159 -2.23 11.67 1.08
N GLY A 160 -2.87 10.73 0.42
CA GLY A 160 -2.41 9.35 0.50
C GLY A 160 -3.43 8.31 0.10
N VAL A 161 -3.17 7.10 0.52
CA VAL A 161 -4.02 5.94 0.31
C VAL A 161 -4.18 5.16 1.62
N LEU A 162 -5.42 4.79 1.92
CA LEU A 162 -5.69 3.76 2.94
C LEU A 162 -5.71 2.41 2.22
N HIS A 163 -4.64 1.63 2.39
CA HIS A 163 -4.46 0.37 1.69
C HIS A 163 -5.30 -0.76 2.31
N CYS A 164 -5.53 -1.82 1.55
CA CYS A 164 -6.22 -3.06 1.95
C CYS A 164 -7.55 -2.82 2.70
N TYR A 165 -8.36 -1.90 2.17
CA TYR A 165 -9.51 -1.35 2.88
C TYR A 165 -10.53 -2.40 3.32
N SER A 166 -10.85 -2.37 4.61
CA SER A 166 -11.81 -3.30 5.25
C SER A 166 -12.91 -2.60 6.08
N GLY A 167 -12.93 -1.28 6.08
CA GLY A 167 -13.89 -0.45 6.82
C GLY A 167 -15.29 -0.40 6.20
N SER A 168 -16.12 0.53 6.70
CA SER A 168 -17.49 0.74 6.21
C SER A 168 -17.53 1.57 4.92
N ALA A 169 -18.67 1.52 4.20
CA ALA A 169 -18.88 2.37 3.03
C ALA A 169 -18.94 3.87 3.40
N ASP A 170 -19.51 4.20 4.55
CA ASP A 170 -19.61 5.59 5.02
C ASP A 170 -18.24 6.16 5.35
N ASP A 171 -17.39 5.37 6.00
CA ASP A 171 -15.99 5.75 6.29
C ASP A 171 -15.19 5.91 4.99
N ALA A 172 -15.35 4.98 4.03
CA ALA A 172 -14.68 5.08 2.72
C ALA A 172 -15.04 6.38 2.00
N LEU A 173 -16.34 6.74 1.99
CA LEU A 173 -16.82 8.01 1.41
C LEU A 173 -16.26 9.22 2.16
N TRP A 174 -16.15 9.13 3.49
CA TRP A 174 -15.58 10.20 4.28
C TRP A 174 -14.09 10.39 3.97
N ILE A 175 -13.31 9.31 3.94
CA ILE A 175 -11.87 9.32 3.61
C ILE A 175 -11.64 9.90 2.21
N ALA A 176 -12.43 9.46 1.21
CA ALA A 176 -12.35 9.97 -0.15
C ALA A 176 -12.63 11.49 -0.23
N ARG A 177 -13.59 12.00 0.57
CA ARG A 177 -13.86 13.44 0.67
C ARG A 177 -12.73 14.24 1.32
N GLN A 178 -11.86 13.59 2.09
CA GLN A 178 -10.63 14.23 2.61
C GLN A 178 -9.51 14.29 1.55
N GLY A 179 -9.71 13.74 0.35
CA GLY A 179 -8.74 13.73 -0.74
C GLY A 179 -7.80 12.53 -0.71
N MET A 180 -8.08 11.51 0.11
CA MET A 180 -7.34 10.25 0.11
C MET A 180 -7.99 9.21 -0.81
N LEU A 181 -7.18 8.31 -1.34
CA LEU A 181 -7.61 7.17 -2.13
C LEU A 181 -7.82 5.92 -1.25
N ILE A 182 -8.61 5.00 -1.77
CA ILE A 182 -8.91 3.72 -1.11
C ILE A 182 -8.33 2.59 -1.95
N GLY A 183 -7.45 1.80 -1.32
CA GLY A 183 -6.81 0.63 -1.93
C GLY A 183 -7.68 -0.62 -1.82
N PHE A 184 -7.89 -1.32 -2.92
CA PHE A 184 -8.53 -2.61 -2.94
C PHE A 184 -7.63 -3.64 -3.61
N GLY A 185 -7.31 -4.69 -2.84
CA GLY A 185 -6.53 -5.85 -3.28
C GLY A 185 -7.35 -7.14 -3.25
N GLY A 186 -6.66 -8.28 -3.28
CA GLY A 186 -7.27 -9.61 -3.35
C GLY A 186 -8.29 -9.89 -2.25
N SER A 187 -8.11 -9.31 -1.07
CA SER A 187 -9.01 -9.46 0.09
C SER A 187 -10.46 -9.06 -0.21
N CYS A 188 -10.69 -8.08 -1.09
CA CYS A 188 -12.05 -7.64 -1.43
C CYS A 188 -12.85 -8.71 -2.17
N THR A 189 -12.19 -9.69 -2.80
CA THR A 189 -12.82 -10.80 -3.53
C THR A 189 -13.24 -11.97 -2.63
N PHE A 190 -12.79 -11.98 -1.37
CA PHE A 190 -13.01 -13.13 -0.47
C PHE A 190 -14.47 -13.30 -0.08
N LYS A 191 -14.88 -14.56 0.11
CA LYS A 191 -16.19 -14.88 0.67
C LYS A 191 -16.34 -14.18 2.03
N GLY A 192 -17.31 -13.30 2.15
CA GLY A 192 -17.53 -12.52 3.38
C GLY A 192 -16.99 -11.09 3.37
N ALA A 193 -16.31 -10.64 2.35
CA ALA A 193 -15.83 -9.27 2.19
C ALA A 193 -16.96 -8.24 1.93
N LYS A 194 -18.10 -8.39 2.64
CA LYS A 194 -19.32 -7.60 2.44
C LYS A 194 -19.11 -6.10 2.63
N ARG A 195 -18.21 -5.71 3.55
CA ARG A 195 -17.90 -4.29 3.79
C ARG A 195 -17.15 -3.70 2.60
N ALA A 196 -16.11 -4.37 2.11
CA ALA A 196 -15.35 -3.94 0.95
C ALA A 196 -16.25 -3.82 -0.30
N VAL A 197 -17.13 -4.79 -0.54
CA VAL A 197 -18.11 -4.73 -1.65
C VAL A 197 -19.01 -3.51 -1.54
N LYS A 198 -19.56 -3.21 -0.36
CA LYS A 198 -20.38 -2.01 -0.14
C LYS A 198 -19.58 -0.71 -0.36
N ALA A 199 -18.33 -0.66 0.08
CA ALA A 199 -17.45 0.48 -0.13
C ALA A 199 -17.15 0.66 -1.64
N ILE A 200 -16.82 -0.42 -2.36
CA ILE A 200 -16.63 -0.41 -3.82
C ILE A 200 -17.88 0.15 -4.52
N GLN A 201 -19.07 -0.32 -4.15
CA GLN A 201 -20.32 0.15 -4.76
C GLN A 201 -20.61 1.64 -4.49
N ALA A 202 -20.26 2.14 -3.30
CA ALA A 202 -20.51 3.52 -2.89
C ALA A 202 -19.52 4.53 -3.46
N LEU A 203 -18.23 4.17 -3.59
CA LEU A 203 -17.18 5.06 -4.09
C LEU A 203 -17.29 5.31 -5.60
N GLY A 204 -16.86 6.49 -6.08
CA GLY A 204 -16.51 6.70 -7.48
C GLY A 204 -15.17 6.01 -7.82
N LEU A 205 -14.96 5.63 -9.07
CA LEU A 205 -13.70 5.02 -9.50
C LEU A 205 -12.49 5.95 -9.31
N GLU A 206 -12.72 7.26 -9.35
CA GLU A 206 -11.72 8.30 -9.11
C GLU A 206 -11.15 8.30 -7.69
N SER A 207 -11.78 7.59 -6.76
CA SER A 207 -11.33 7.43 -5.37
C SER A 207 -10.69 6.06 -5.09
N ILE A 208 -10.56 5.21 -6.11
CA ILE A 208 -10.08 3.83 -5.95
C ILE A 208 -8.71 3.66 -6.60
N VAL A 209 -7.83 2.92 -5.94
CA VAL A 209 -6.61 2.33 -6.53
C VAL A 209 -6.62 0.82 -6.35
N LEU A 210 -5.88 0.13 -7.21
CA LEU A 210 -5.71 -1.32 -7.16
C LEU A 210 -4.35 -1.67 -6.58
N GLU A 211 -4.31 -2.77 -5.86
CA GLU A 211 -3.11 -3.26 -5.20
C GLU A 211 -3.13 -4.78 -5.06
N THR A 212 -2.02 -5.35 -4.62
CA THR A 212 -1.97 -6.78 -4.30
C THR A 212 -1.72 -7.06 -2.83
N ASP A 213 -0.84 -6.30 -2.19
CA ASP A 213 -0.18 -6.67 -0.93
C ASP A 213 0.64 -7.97 -1.09
N CYS A 214 1.18 -8.20 -2.31
CA CYS A 214 1.93 -9.42 -2.59
C CYS A 214 3.21 -9.50 -1.74
N PRO A 215 3.57 -10.69 -1.28
CA PRO A 215 3.16 -12.04 -1.68
C PRO A 215 1.86 -12.55 -1.04
N TYR A 216 1.17 -11.73 -0.28
CA TYR A 216 -0.02 -12.10 0.49
C TYR A 216 -1.32 -11.91 -0.32
N MET A 217 -2.43 -12.35 0.25
CA MET A 217 -3.81 -12.02 -0.15
C MET A 217 -4.15 -12.26 -1.63
N ALA A 218 -3.63 -13.35 -2.24
CA ALA A 218 -4.05 -13.71 -3.59
C ALA A 218 -5.59 -13.74 -3.72
N PRO A 219 -6.16 -13.11 -4.78
CA PRO A 219 -7.61 -13.00 -4.96
C PRO A 219 -8.26 -14.33 -5.28
N GLU A 220 -9.60 -14.45 -5.13
CA GLU A 220 -10.36 -15.51 -5.80
C GLU A 220 -10.24 -15.32 -7.33
N PRO A 221 -10.11 -16.39 -8.15
CA PRO A 221 -10.18 -17.81 -7.78
C PRO A 221 -8.84 -18.45 -7.39
N VAL A 222 -7.75 -17.69 -7.31
CA VAL A 222 -6.39 -18.21 -7.07
C VAL A 222 -5.96 -18.10 -5.61
N ARG A 223 -6.90 -17.92 -4.71
CA ARG A 223 -6.65 -17.80 -3.26
C ARG A 223 -5.86 -18.99 -2.73
N GLY A 224 -4.84 -18.69 -1.89
CA GLY A 224 -3.93 -19.69 -1.32
C GLY A 224 -2.64 -19.90 -2.13
N SER A 225 -2.53 -19.33 -3.32
CA SER A 225 -1.25 -19.19 -4.02
C SER A 225 -0.46 -18.00 -3.52
N ARG A 226 0.84 -17.91 -3.86
CA ARG A 226 1.62 -16.69 -3.66
C ARG A 226 1.12 -15.63 -4.64
N CYS A 227 0.76 -14.46 -4.12
CA CYS A 227 0.27 -13.34 -4.91
C CYS A 227 1.41 -12.67 -5.69
N ASP A 228 1.08 -12.08 -6.84
CA ASP A 228 1.90 -11.13 -7.59
C ASP A 228 1.02 -10.09 -8.28
N SER A 229 1.63 -9.01 -8.80
CA SER A 229 0.91 -7.87 -9.38
C SER A 229 0.05 -8.23 -10.60
N GLY A 230 0.34 -9.34 -11.30
CA GLY A 230 -0.49 -9.81 -12.42
C GLY A 230 -1.89 -10.24 -11.95
N MET A 231 -2.03 -10.62 -10.68
CA MET A 231 -3.31 -11.05 -10.11
C MET A 231 -4.30 -9.89 -9.87
N ILE A 232 -3.87 -8.63 -10.00
CA ILE A 232 -4.77 -7.45 -10.01
C ILE A 232 -5.85 -7.57 -11.09
N LEU A 233 -5.59 -8.32 -12.15
CA LEU A 233 -6.60 -8.62 -13.17
C LEU A 233 -7.92 -9.09 -12.53
N HIS A 234 -7.85 -10.04 -11.61
CA HIS A 234 -9.04 -10.56 -10.91
C HIS A 234 -9.72 -9.53 -10.02
N VAL A 235 -8.93 -8.66 -9.38
CA VAL A 235 -9.45 -7.57 -8.54
C VAL A 235 -10.19 -6.55 -9.39
N GLY A 236 -9.60 -6.12 -10.51
CA GLY A 236 -10.22 -5.17 -11.44
C GLY A 236 -11.50 -5.70 -12.07
N GLU A 237 -11.52 -6.97 -12.50
CA GLU A 237 -12.72 -7.65 -13.01
C GLU A 237 -13.82 -7.74 -11.94
N PHE A 238 -13.46 -8.05 -10.70
CA PHE A 238 -14.39 -8.09 -9.57
C PHE A 238 -15.02 -6.71 -9.31
N ILE A 239 -14.21 -5.65 -9.28
CA ILE A 239 -14.71 -4.28 -9.11
C ILE A 239 -15.61 -3.87 -10.27
N ALA A 240 -15.21 -4.16 -11.53
CA ALA A 240 -15.99 -3.89 -12.72
C ALA A 240 -17.39 -4.51 -12.64
N GLN A 241 -17.49 -5.77 -12.22
CA GLN A 241 -18.75 -6.46 -12.01
C GLN A 241 -19.65 -5.75 -11.00
N HIS A 242 -19.08 -5.30 -9.85
CA HIS A 242 -19.85 -4.65 -8.78
C HIS A 242 -20.22 -3.20 -9.09
N LYS A 243 -19.48 -2.56 -9.99
CA LYS A 243 -19.73 -1.19 -10.47
C LYS A 243 -20.63 -1.15 -11.73
N GLY A 244 -20.80 -2.26 -12.43
CA GLY A 244 -21.53 -2.31 -13.71
C GLY A 244 -20.82 -1.57 -14.85
N VAL A 245 -19.48 -1.57 -14.85
CA VAL A 245 -18.63 -0.94 -15.87
C VAL A 245 -17.70 -1.98 -16.51
N SER A 246 -16.95 -1.60 -17.53
CA SER A 246 -15.95 -2.51 -18.13
C SER A 246 -14.70 -2.61 -17.24
N ALA A 247 -14.01 -3.75 -17.28
CA ALA A 247 -12.74 -3.93 -16.59
C ALA A 247 -11.66 -2.96 -17.11
N ASP A 248 -11.66 -2.69 -18.42
CA ASP A 248 -10.74 -1.71 -19.04
C ASP A 248 -10.93 -0.30 -18.48
N GLU A 249 -12.17 0.09 -18.18
CA GLU A 249 -12.46 1.38 -17.55
C GLU A 249 -11.91 1.41 -16.12
N VAL A 250 -12.09 0.34 -15.33
CA VAL A 250 -11.53 0.23 -13.99
C VAL A 250 -10.01 0.35 -14.05
N PHE A 251 -9.33 -0.44 -14.87
CA PHE A 251 -7.86 -0.39 -14.96
C PHE A 251 -7.35 0.98 -15.38
N ARG A 252 -7.96 1.57 -16.40
CA ARG A 252 -7.54 2.89 -16.90
C ARG A 252 -7.68 3.98 -15.82
N ILE A 253 -8.82 4.04 -15.12
CA ILE A 253 -9.06 5.08 -14.11
C ILE A 253 -8.19 4.86 -12.88
N THR A 254 -8.12 3.63 -12.37
CA THR A 254 -7.33 3.33 -11.16
C THR A 254 -5.83 3.47 -11.40
N CYS A 255 -5.33 3.13 -12.59
CA CYS A 255 -3.95 3.42 -12.99
C CYS A 255 -3.68 4.92 -13.04
N GLN A 256 -4.59 5.71 -13.62
CA GLN A 256 -4.47 7.18 -13.61
C GLN A 256 -4.47 7.75 -12.18
N ASN A 257 -5.31 7.22 -11.29
CA ASN A 257 -5.33 7.62 -9.88
C ASN A 257 -3.98 7.33 -9.20
N ALA A 258 -3.37 6.16 -9.46
CA ALA A 258 -2.05 5.81 -8.95
C ALA A 258 -0.96 6.78 -9.44
N HIS A 259 -0.98 7.16 -10.73
CA HIS A 259 -0.07 8.17 -11.27
C HIS A 259 -0.24 9.53 -10.58
N ILE A 260 -1.48 9.97 -10.36
CA ILE A 260 -1.76 11.22 -9.65
C ILE A 260 -1.29 11.13 -8.20
N LEU A 261 -1.59 10.02 -7.51
CA LEU A 261 -1.20 9.78 -6.11
C LEU A 261 0.31 9.93 -5.93
N TYR A 262 1.09 9.31 -6.80
CA TYR A 262 2.55 9.26 -6.69
C TYR A 262 3.28 10.34 -7.50
N GLY A 263 2.55 11.29 -8.13
CA GLY A 263 3.14 12.37 -8.92
C GLY A 263 3.92 11.89 -10.14
N LEU A 264 3.52 10.78 -10.72
CA LEU A 264 4.16 10.18 -11.91
C LEU A 264 3.63 10.82 -13.19
N LYS A 265 4.52 10.90 -14.22
CA LYS A 265 4.19 11.46 -15.53
C LYS A 265 3.63 10.43 -16.49
#